data_7d5432b16f3f604b374a707c099e1e5d
#
_entry.id   7d5432b16f3f604b374a707c099e1e5d
#
_cell.length_a   1.000
_cell.length_b   1.000
_cell.length_c   1.000
_cell.angle_alpha   90.00
_cell.angle_beta   90.00
_cell.angle_gamma   90.00
#
_symmetry.space_group_name_H-M   'P 1'
#
loop_
_entity.id
_entity.type
_entity.pdbx_description
1 polymer ?
#
loop_
_entity_poly.entity_id
_entity_poly.type
_entity_poly.pdbx_seq_one_letter_code
_entity_poly.pdbx_strand_id
1 'polypeptide(L)'
;MSSDGPDHMSSQDFRRHGYALIDWIANYWETVENMPVVADVAPGEIRSRLPNSAPEAPEPFENILSDLDDIVLPGITHWQNPNWFAYFPANSSPPSVLAELVSAGLGVQGMLWSTSPAVTEIETQIMDWLVDLLDLPQPWKTTNEGGGVLQMSASDSTHTALVVARHKASSASNIDASSMVVYTSSQAHSSIEKGARIAGYGHIRLIEVDTNQAMVPSALEAAIRNDLDSGLTPVFVGAAVGTTGTTGVDPIREIGV
;
A
#
# COMPACT_ATOMS: atom_id res chain seq x y z
N MET A 1 3.24 9.02 33.81
CA MET A 1 3.81 10.28 33.30
C MET A 1 2.93 11.38 33.87
N SER A 2 3.46 12.24 34.74
CA SER A 2 2.73 13.38 35.27
C SER A 2 2.66 14.46 34.19
N SER A 3 1.45 14.81 33.80
CA SER A 3 1.14 15.73 32.69
C SER A 3 1.09 17.20 33.15
N ASP A 4 1.93 17.63 34.09
CA ASP A 4 1.83 18.95 34.67
C ASP A 4 2.83 19.96 34.08
N GLY A 5 3.24 19.78 32.84
CA GLY A 5 3.92 20.81 32.07
C GLY A 5 2.91 21.70 31.32
N PRO A 6 3.14 23.03 31.25
CA PRO A 6 2.20 23.94 30.57
C PRO A 6 2.02 23.71 29.06
N ASP A 7 2.78 22.79 28.47
CA ASP A 7 2.86 22.60 27.03
C ASP A 7 2.25 21.29 26.51
N HIS A 8 1.63 20.47 27.35
CA HIS A 8 1.05 19.19 26.93
C HIS A 8 -0.45 19.12 27.23
N MET A 9 -1.20 18.59 26.27
CA MET A 9 -2.63 18.33 26.39
C MET A 9 -2.91 17.39 27.57
N SER A 10 -3.83 17.77 28.47
CA SER A 10 -4.28 16.90 29.57
C SER A 10 -5.05 15.69 29.05
N SER A 11 -5.12 14.60 29.85
CA SER A 11 -5.98 13.45 29.50
C SER A 11 -7.46 13.82 29.38
N GLN A 12 -7.92 14.86 30.06
CA GLN A 12 -9.29 15.36 29.94
C GLN A 12 -9.50 16.09 28.63
N ASP A 13 -8.55 16.94 28.21
CA ASP A 13 -8.59 17.64 26.94
C ASP A 13 -8.45 16.66 25.79
N PHE A 14 -7.56 15.67 25.90
CA PHE A 14 -7.42 14.60 24.92
C PHE A 14 -8.77 13.88 24.66
N ARG A 15 -9.50 13.54 25.73
CA ARG A 15 -10.84 12.93 25.55
C ARG A 15 -11.80 13.89 24.87
N ARG A 16 -11.86 15.16 25.32
CA ARG A 16 -12.75 16.17 24.77
C ARG A 16 -12.53 16.38 23.27
N HIS A 17 -11.26 16.59 22.88
CA HIS A 17 -10.91 16.80 21.48
C HIS A 17 -10.99 15.53 20.65
N GLY A 18 -10.67 14.37 21.25
CA GLY A 18 -10.83 13.06 20.60
C GLY A 18 -12.29 12.78 20.22
N TYR A 19 -13.25 13.05 21.11
CA TYR A 19 -14.66 12.94 20.78
C TYR A 19 -15.07 13.91 19.66
N ALA A 20 -14.62 15.15 19.71
CA ALA A 20 -14.90 16.12 18.65
C ALA A 20 -14.35 15.68 17.30
N LEU A 21 -13.15 15.09 17.25
CA LEU A 21 -12.57 14.54 16.02
C LEU A 21 -13.33 13.31 15.51
N ILE A 22 -13.79 12.43 16.40
CA ILE A 22 -14.60 11.27 16.02
C ILE A 22 -15.91 11.74 15.40
N ASP A 23 -16.59 12.70 16.02
CA ASP A 23 -17.82 13.28 15.51
C ASP A 23 -17.59 13.97 14.15
N TRP A 24 -16.49 14.71 14.01
CA TRP A 24 -16.11 15.35 12.76
C TRP A 24 -15.90 14.33 11.63
N ILE A 25 -15.19 13.23 11.90
CA ILE A 25 -14.95 12.14 10.92
C ILE A 25 -16.30 11.47 10.54
N ALA A 26 -17.15 11.19 11.51
CA ALA A 26 -18.46 10.59 11.27
C ALA A 26 -19.33 11.49 10.36
N ASN A 27 -19.37 12.79 10.65
CA ASN A 27 -20.10 13.78 9.86
C ASN A 27 -19.51 13.89 8.43
N TYR A 28 -18.19 13.81 8.28
CA TYR A 28 -17.55 13.77 6.96
C TYR A 28 -18.04 12.57 6.14
N TRP A 29 -18.08 11.37 6.73
CA TRP A 29 -18.56 10.19 6.02
C TRP A 29 -20.03 10.28 5.63
N GLU A 30 -20.87 10.90 6.46
CA GLU A 30 -22.29 11.11 6.18
C GLU A 30 -22.55 12.15 5.08
N THR A 31 -21.60 13.05 4.86
CA THR A 31 -21.79 14.20 3.95
C THR A 31 -20.92 14.15 2.69
N VAL A 32 -19.91 13.28 2.63
CA VAL A 32 -18.94 13.22 1.53
C VAL A 32 -19.55 13.01 0.15
N GLU A 33 -20.70 12.35 0.04
CA GLU A 33 -21.42 12.16 -1.22
C GLU A 33 -21.87 13.49 -1.86
N ASN A 34 -22.08 14.52 -1.04
CA ASN A 34 -22.52 15.86 -1.46
C ASN A 34 -21.34 16.81 -1.74
N MET A 35 -20.11 16.36 -1.52
CA MET A 35 -18.90 17.14 -1.75
C MET A 35 -18.39 16.97 -3.19
N PRO A 36 -17.65 17.94 -3.76
CA PRO A 36 -17.00 17.77 -5.05
C PRO A 36 -15.96 16.65 -4.95
N VAL A 37 -15.92 15.74 -5.94
CA VAL A 37 -14.97 14.61 -5.94
C VAL A 37 -13.53 15.11 -5.96
N VAL A 38 -13.25 16.13 -6.76
CA VAL A 38 -11.91 16.69 -6.97
C VAL A 38 -11.84 18.08 -6.38
N ALA A 39 -10.75 18.39 -5.70
CA ALA A 39 -10.50 19.74 -5.17
C ALA A 39 -10.42 20.77 -6.32
N ASP A 40 -11.10 21.89 -6.15
CA ASP A 40 -11.08 23.02 -7.09
C ASP A 40 -10.12 24.10 -6.55
N VAL A 41 -8.83 23.80 -6.55
CA VAL A 41 -7.76 24.68 -6.06
C VAL A 41 -6.58 24.71 -7.03
N ALA A 42 -5.97 25.87 -7.18
CA ALA A 42 -4.76 26.03 -7.97
C ALA A 42 -3.50 25.60 -7.17
N PRO A 43 -2.42 25.16 -7.85
CA PRO A 43 -1.14 24.91 -7.19
C PRO A 43 -0.65 26.12 -6.39
N GLY A 44 -0.37 25.93 -5.11
CA GLY A 44 0.06 26.97 -4.18
C GLY A 44 -1.06 27.66 -3.40
N GLU A 45 -2.31 27.47 -3.78
CA GLU A 45 -3.45 28.11 -3.11
C GLU A 45 -3.58 27.66 -1.65
N ILE A 46 -3.57 26.34 -1.39
CA ILE A 46 -3.61 25.82 -0.02
C ILE A 46 -2.41 26.32 0.79
N ARG A 47 -1.21 26.30 0.19
CA ARG A 47 -0.02 26.84 0.86
C ARG A 47 -0.16 28.31 1.25
N SER A 48 -0.85 29.12 0.45
CA SER A 48 -1.04 30.55 0.74
C SER A 48 -1.98 30.81 1.92
N ARG A 49 -2.76 29.80 2.33
CA ARG A 49 -3.63 29.87 3.51
C ARG A 49 -2.89 29.50 4.81
N LEU A 50 -1.72 28.88 4.71
CA LEU A 50 -0.90 28.52 5.85
C LEU A 50 -0.03 29.68 6.31
N PRO A 51 0.36 29.75 7.59
CA PRO A 51 1.31 30.73 8.10
C PRO A 51 2.65 30.67 7.36
N ASN A 52 3.27 31.82 7.14
CA ASN A 52 4.57 31.91 6.45
C ASN A 52 5.75 31.40 7.31
N SER A 53 5.57 31.30 8.63
CA SER A 53 6.56 30.78 9.57
C SER A 53 5.91 29.80 10.53
N ALA A 54 6.72 28.94 11.13
CA ALA A 54 6.25 28.07 12.20
C ALA A 54 5.72 28.89 13.38
N PRO A 55 4.62 28.48 14.02
CA PRO A 55 4.12 29.17 15.20
C PRO A 55 5.13 29.09 16.36
N GLU A 56 5.34 30.22 17.03
CA GLU A 56 6.25 30.30 18.20
C GLU A 56 5.52 30.02 19.52
N ALA A 57 4.18 30.00 19.50
CA ALA A 57 3.34 29.73 20.64
C ALA A 57 2.27 28.70 20.31
N PRO A 58 1.83 27.90 21.32
CA PRO A 58 0.71 26.98 21.13
C PRO A 58 -0.60 27.75 20.89
N GLU A 59 -1.52 27.13 20.19
CA GLU A 59 -2.87 27.66 19.96
C GLU A 59 -3.93 26.68 20.48
N PRO A 60 -5.17 27.17 20.69
CA PRO A 60 -6.29 26.29 21.04
C PRO A 60 -6.53 25.21 20.00
N PHE A 61 -6.79 23.98 20.44
CA PHE A 61 -7.04 22.85 19.54
C PHE A 61 -8.26 23.07 18.62
N GLU A 62 -9.20 23.88 19.06
CA GLU A 62 -10.36 24.27 18.30
C GLU A 62 -10.00 24.99 16.97
N ASN A 63 -8.89 25.73 16.95
CA ASN A 63 -8.40 26.33 15.71
C ASN A 63 -7.94 25.27 14.72
N ILE A 64 -7.28 24.21 15.21
CA ILE A 64 -6.86 23.06 14.37
C ILE A 64 -8.10 22.35 13.77
N LEU A 65 -9.18 22.21 14.55
CA LEU A 65 -10.44 21.67 14.03
C LEU A 65 -11.05 22.56 12.94
N SER A 66 -11.00 23.89 13.12
CA SER A 66 -11.47 24.84 12.09
C SER A 66 -10.63 24.75 10.81
N ASP A 67 -9.32 24.55 10.94
CA ASP A 67 -8.42 24.39 9.78
C ASP A 67 -8.74 23.14 8.94
N LEU A 68 -9.32 22.09 9.56
CA LEU A 68 -9.80 20.94 8.81
C LEU A 68 -10.91 21.32 7.82
N ASP A 69 -11.84 22.16 8.24
CA ASP A 69 -12.96 22.63 7.39
C ASP A 69 -12.52 23.72 6.41
N ASP A 70 -11.69 24.65 6.85
CA ASP A 70 -11.36 25.85 6.09
C ASP A 70 -10.19 25.65 5.12
N ILE A 71 -9.26 24.75 5.45
CA ILE A 71 -8.01 24.55 4.68
C ILE A 71 -7.93 23.15 4.09
N VAL A 72 -8.17 22.11 4.92
CA VAL A 72 -7.90 20.74 4.51
C VAL A 72 -8.99 20.20 3.58
N LEU A 73 -10.26 20.24 3.98
CA LEU A 73 -11.36 19.70 3.17
C LEU A 73 -11.46 20.33 1.77
N PRO A 74 -11.32 21.66 1.59
CA PRO A 74 -11.34 22.25 0.25
C PRO A 74 -10.16 21.85 -0.64
N GLY A 75 -9.05 21.39 -0.02
CA GLY A 75 -7.81 21.06 -0.71
C GLY A 75 -7.59 19.57 -0.97
N ILE A 76 -8.49 18.69 -0.58
CA ILE A 76 -8.35 17.25 -0.80
C ILE A 76 -9.26 16.74 -1.93
N THR A 77 -8.82 15.69 -2.59
CA THR A 77 -9.67 14.85 -3.43
C THR A 77 -10.38 13.84 -2.54
N HIS A 78 -11.71 13.78 -2.60
CA HIS A 78 -12.53 12.95 -1.72
C HIS A 78 -12.57 11.50 -2.21
N TRP A 79 -11.56 10.71 -1.88
CA TRP A 79 -11.44 9.30 -2.29
C TRP A 79 -12.56 8.40 -1.72
N GLN A 80 -13.24 8.84 -0.67
CA GLN A 80 -14.39 8.14 -0.09
C GLN A 80 -15.73 8.54 -0.74
N ASN A 81 -15.71 9.49 -1.70
CA ASN A 81 -16.91 9.87 -2.41
C ASN A 81 -17.39 8.72 -3.31
N PRO A 82 -18.68 8.34 -3.32
CA PRO A 82 -19.21 7.25 -4.13
C PRO A 82 -19.07 7.47 -5.64
N ASN A 83 -18.78 8.69 -6.08
CA ASN A 83 -18.51 9.04 -7.48
C ASN A 83 -16.99 9.06 -7.81
N TRP A 84 -16.12 8.58 -6.92
CA TRP A 84 -14.71 8.40 -7.20
C TRP A 84 -14.48 7.07 -7.92
N PHE A 85 -14.11 7.12 -9.21
CA PHE A 85 -13.92 5.95 -10.07
C PHE A 85 -12.49 5.80 -10.58
N ALA A 86 -11.51 6.47 -9.97
CA ALA A 86 -10.12 6.40 -10.37
C ALA A 86 -9.28 5.63 -9.36
N TYR A 87 -8.25 4.95 -9.86
CA TYR A 87 -7.30 4.16 -9.09
C TYR A 87 -7.95 3.02 -8.28
N PHE A 88 -7.24 2.51 -7.28
CA PHE A 88 -7.76 1.64 -6.23
C PHE A 88 -7.73 2.42 -4.91
N PRO A 89 -8.85 2.96 -4.45
CA PRO A 89 -8.89 3.71 -3.20
C PRO A 89 -8.58 2.80 -2.02
N ALA A 90 -7.76 3.29 -1.10
CA ALA A 90 -7.61 2.68 0.21
C ALA A 90 -8.95 2.82 0.94
N ASN A 91 -9.60 1.69 1.19
CA ASN A 91 -10.86 1.68 1.92
C ASN A 91 -10.61 2.09 3.37
N SER A 92 -11.32 3.13 3.81
CA SER A 92 -11.41 3.49 5.20
C SER A 92 -12.69 2.90 5.79
N SER A 93 -12.59 2.25 6.93
CA SER A 93 -13.75 1.73 7.65
C SER A 93 -13.73 2.22 9.10
N PRO A 94 -14.89 2.43 9.75
CA PRO A 94 -14.91 2.86 11.15
C PRO A 94 -14.05 1.98 12.08
N PRO A 95 -14.10 0.63 12.00
CA PRO A 95 -13.22 -0.20 12.82
C PRO A 95 -11.73 0.00 12.55
N SER A 96 -11.31 0.20 11.29
CA SER A 96 -9.88 0.40 10.97
C SER A 96 -9.37 1.74 11.49
N VAL A 97 -10.17 2.80 11.43
CA VAL A 97 -9.82 4.11 11.98
C VAL A 97 -9.66 4.03 13.51
N LEU A 98 -10.56 3.33 14.19
CA LEU A 98 -10.45 3.13 15.64
C LEU A 98 -9.24 2.24 16.01
N ALA A 99 -8.93 1.24 15.21
CA ALA A 99 -7.73 0.41 15.41
C ALA A 99 -6.45 1.23 15.24
N GLU A 100 -6.40 2.12 14.24
CA GLU A 100 -5.26 3.04 14.04
C GLU A 100 -5.09 3.99 15.23
N LEU A 101 -6.19 4.53 15.75
CA LEU A 101 -6.16 5.36 16.96
C LEU A 101 -5.57 4.61 18.16
N VAL A 102 -5.93 3.33 18.34
CA VAL A 102 -5.36 2.47 19.40
C VAL A 102 -3.88 2.25 19.17
N SER A 103 -3.48 1.90 17.94
CA SER A 103 -2.08 1.66 17.58
C SER A 103 -1.20 2.90 17.84
N ALA A 104 -1.68 4.08 17.42
CA ALA A 104 -1.01 5.34 17.66
C ALA A 104 -0.91 5.66 19.15
N GLY A 105 -2.00 5.43 19.92
CA GLY A 105 -2.05 5.66 21.35
C GLY A 105 -1.13 4.73 22.17
N LEU A 106 -0.95 3.49 21.74
CA LEU A 106 -0.04 2.53 22.39
C LEU A 106 1.42 2.82 22.06
N GLY A 107 1.71 3.36 20.86
CA GLY A 107 3.09 3.67 20.42
C GLY A 107 3.99 2.44 20.33
N VAL A 108 3.44 1.27 20.04
CA VAL A 108 4.19 0.01 19.98
C VAL A 108 4.99 -0.13 18.69
N GLN A 109 6.08 -0.90 18.74
CA GLN A 109 6.94 -1.20 17.61
C GLN A 109 6.88 -2.70 17.29
N GLY A 110 6.15 -3.06 16.23
CA GLY A 110 5.95 -4.44 15.79
C GLY A 110 7.05 -5.02 14.90
N MET A 111 8.19 -4.36 14.75
CA MET A 111 9.27 -4.80 13.85
C MET A 111 9.99 -6.09 14.30
N LEU A 112 9.96 -6.40 15.59
CA LEU A 112 10.56 -7.59 16.16
C LEU A 112 9.64 -8.16 17.24
N TRP A 113 9.65 -9.48 17.41
CA TRP A 113 8.92 -10.14 18.49
C TRP A 113 9.30 -9.57 19.88
N SER A 114 10.57 -9.31 20.12
CA SER A 114 11.05 -8.77 21.41
C SER A 114 10.59 -7.36 21.72
N THR A 115 10.26 -6.55 20.71
CA THR A 115 9.76 -5.17 20.89
C THR A 115 8.24 -5.09 21.03
N SER A 116 7.52 -6.05 20.46
CA SER A 116 6.08 -6.21 20.64
C SER A 116 5.63 -7.64 20.29
N PRO A 117 5.66 -8.59 21.24
CA PRO A 117 5.22 -9.96 20.98
C PRO A 117 3.80 -10.02 20.44
N ALA A 118 2.86 -9.29 21.02
CA ALA A 118 1.46 -9.30 20.63
C ALA A 118 1.26 -8.87 19.16
N VAL A 119 1.89 -7.78 18.73
CA VAL A 119 1.74 -7.27 17.36
C VAL A 119 2.33 -8.26 16.36
N THR A 120 3.52 -8.80 16.63
CA THR A 120 4.19 -9.76 15.75
C THR A 120 3.40 -11.07 15.63
N GLU A 121 2.85 -11.58 16.74
CA GLU A 121 2.07 -12.83 16.71
C GLU A 121 0.70 -12.65 16.05
N ILE A 122 0.05 -11.49 16.24
CA ILE A 122 -1.19 -11.15 15.54
C ILE A 122 -0.94 -11.07 14.02
N GLU A 123 0.11 -10.38 13.58
CA GLU A 123 0.48 -10.32 12.16
C GLU A 123 0.71 -11.72 11.59
N THR A 124 1.51 -12.52 12.26
CA THR A 124 1.78 -13.92 11.89
C THR A 124 0.49 -14.73 11.69
N GLN A 125 -0.43 -14.64 12.66
CA GLN A 125 -1.70 -15.35 12.59
C GLN A 125 -2.59 -14.85 11.45
N ILE A 126 -2.63 -13.53 11.21
CA ILE A 126 -3.40 -12.96 10.09
C ILE A 126 -2.83 -13.43 8.75
N MET A 127 -1.50 -13.49 8.61
CA MET A 127 -0.87 -13.99 7.38
C MET A 127 -1.17 -15.47 7.13
N ASP A 128 -1.20 -16.31 8.18
CA ASP A 128 -1.60 -17.70 8.05
C ASP A 128 -3.09 -17.85 7.67
N TRP A 129 -3.98 -16.99 8.17
CA TRP A 129 -5.37 -16.93 7.72
C TRP A 129 -5.50 -16.54 6.26
N LEU A 130 -4.67 -15.60 5.77
CA LEU A 130 -4.67 -15.21 4.37
C LEU A 130 -4.22 -16.34 3.44
N VAL A 131 -3.30 -17.21 3.88
CA VAL A 131 -2.94 -18.43 3.13
C VAL A 131 -4.18 -19.32 2.91
N ASP A 132 -5.00 -19.54 3.95
CA ASP A 132 -6.23 -20.31 3.82
C ASP A 132 -7.30 -19.60 2.97
N LEU A 133 -7.52 -18.31 3.20
CA LEU A 133 -8.54 -17.51 2.48
C LEU A 133 -8.26 -17.41 0.98
N LEU A 134 -6.99 -17.41 0.60
CA LEU A 134 -6.55 -17.32 -0.80
C LEU A 134 -6.29 -18.70 -1.43
N ASP A 135 -6.53 -19.80 -0.70
CA ASP A 135 -6.25 -21.19 -1.12
C ASP A 135 -4.79 -21.37 -1.60
N LEU A 136 -3.86 -20.73 -0.87
CA LEU A 136 -2.43 -20.84 -1.15
C LEU A 136 -1.86 -22.16 -0.59
N PRO A 137 -0.73 -22.66 -1.14
CA PRO A 137 -0.11 -23.90 -0.67
C PRO A 137 0.24 -23.85 0.83
N GLN A 138 -0.06 -24.92 1.56
CA GLN A 138 0.19 -25.01 3.02
C GLN A 138 1.65 -24.75 3.45
N PRO A 139 2.70 -25.09 2.66
CA PRO A 139 4.08 -24.69 2.98
C PRO A 139 4.30 -23.21 3.17
N TRP A 140 3.36 -22.33 2.74
CA TRP A 140 3.45 -20.89 2.94
C TRP A 140 3.08 -20.43 4.34
N LYS A 141 2.49 -21.29 5.17
CA LYS A 141 2.20 -20.99 6.58
C LYS A 141 3.44 -21.03 7.45
N THR A 142 3.40 -20.24 8.52
CA THR A 142 4.48 -20.17 9.52
C THR A 142 4.62 -21.49 10.33
N THR A 143 3.58 -22.32 10.38
CA THR A 143 3.65 -23.68 10.94
C THR A 143 4.51 -24.63 10.11
N ASN A 144 4.92 -24.24 8.94
CA ASN A 144 5.87 -24.92 8.06
C ASN A 144 7.14 -24.05 7.90
N GLU A 145 7.67 -23.93 6.71
CA GLU A 145 8.86 -23.12 6.43
C GLU A 145 8.53 -21.74 5.81
N GLY A 146 7.23 -21.44 5.71
CA GLY A 146 6.71 -20.22 5.11
C GLY A 146 6.56 -19.08 6.09
N GLY A 147 5.80 -18.10 5.67
CA GLY A 147 5.43 -16.92 6.44
C GLY A 147 5.08 -15.77 5.52
N GLY A 148 4.50 -14.75 6.10
CA GLY A 148 4.15 -13.51 5.42
C GLY A 148 4.40 -12.31 6.33
N VAL A 149 4.44 -11.13 5.73
CA VAL A 149 4.60 -9.87 6.43
C VAL A 149 3.78 -8.79 5.74
N LEU A 150 3.12 -7.94 6.53
CA LEU A 150 2.43 -6.75 6.03
C LEU A 150 3.47 -5.68 5.67
N GLN A 151 3.35 -5.13 4.47
CA GLN A 151 4.21 -4.05 3.99
C GLN A 151 3.48 -2.70 4.05
N MET A 152 4.24 -1.61 3.99
CA MET A 152 3.70 -0.25 4.04
C MET A 152 2.83 0.10 2.83
N SER A 153 3.08 -0.56 1.70
CA SER A 153 2.31 -0.37 0.45
C SER A 153 2.40 -1.60 -0.45
N ALA A 154 1.50 -1.70 -1.43
CA ALA A 154 1.59 -2.71 -2.49
C ALA A 154 2.89 -2.59 -3.30
N SER A 155 3.45 -1.39 -3.45
CA SER A 155 4.75 -1.17 -4.11
C SER A 155 5.89 -1.78 -3.31
N ASP A 156 5.87 -1.66 -1.97
CA ASP A 156 6.87 -2.28 -1.09
C ASP A 156 6.76 -3.79 -1.11
N SER A 157 5.54 -4.33 -1.11
CA SER A 157 5.30 -5.79 -1.26
C SER A 157 5.87 -6.31 -2.57
N THR A 158 5.60 -5.62 -3.68
CA THR A 158 6.15 -5.97 -5.00
C THR A 158 7.67 -5.93 -5.01
N HIS A 159 8.27 -4.88 -4.46
CA HIS A 159 9.72 -4.74 -4.38
C HIS A 159 10.34 -5.85 -3.52
N THR A 160 9.76 -6.13 -2.36
CA THR A 160 10.21 -7.23 -1.48
C THR A 160 10.15 -8.58 -2.21
N ALA A 161 9.06 -8.88 -2.90
CA ALA A 161 8.91 -10.12 -3.66
C ALA A 161 9.97 -10.25 -4.77
N LEU A 162 10.25 -9.16 -5.50
CA LEU A 162 11.30 -9.13 -6.52
C LEU A 162 12.71 -9.35 -5.92
N VAL A 163 13.03 -8.72 -4.79
CA VAL A 163 14.31 -8.92 -4.10
C VAL A 163 14.46 -10.36 -3.62
N VAL A 164 13.40 -10.94 -3.04
CA VAL A 164 13.40 -12.35 -2.58
C VAL A 164 13.58 -13.31 -3.75
N ALA A 165 12.86 -13.11 -4.86
CA ALA A 165 12.97 -13.95 -6.05
C ALA A 165 14.39 -13.89 -6.64
N ARG A 166 14.96 -12.69 -6.75
CA ARG A 166 16.35 -12.51 -7.20
C ARG A 166 17.34 -13.22 -6.28
N HIS A 167 17.21 -13.03 -4.97
CA HIS A 167 18.09 -13.69 -4.00
C HIS A 167 18.01 -15.21 -4.11
N LYS A 168 16.80 -15.76 -4.22
CA LYS A 168 16.60 -17.21 -4.42
C LYS A 168 17.27 -17.72 -5.69
N ALA A 169 17.12 -17.02 -6.82
CA ALA A 169 17.76 -17.41 -8.08
C ALA A 169 19.30 -17.33 -8.01
N SER A 170 19.85 -16.27 -7.43
CA SER A 170 21.30 -16.12 -7.25
C SER A 170 21.87 -17.19 -6.32
N SER A 171 21.21 -17.50 -5.22
CA SER A 171 21.68 -18.46 -4.20
C SER A 171 21.62 -19.91 -4.69
N ALA A 172 20.57 -20.26 -5.47
CA ALA A 172 20.37 -21.62 -5.95
C ALA A 172 21.31 -22.02 -7.11
N SER A 173 21.70 -21.08 -7.98
CA SER A 173 22.37 -21.38 -9.25
C SER A 173 23.50 -20.42 -9.61
N ASN A 174 23.90 -19.54 -8.69
CA ASN A 174 24.94 -18.52 -8.92
C ASN A 174 24.69 -17.66 -10.18
N ILE A 175 23.41 -17.36 -10.45
CA ILE A 175 22.99 -16.60 -11.63
C ILE A 175 23.27 -15.12 -11.40
N ASP A 176 23.91 -14.49 -12.39
CA ASP A 176 24.14 -13.04 -12.36
C ASP A 176 22.84 -12.28 -12.61
N ALA A 177 22.60 -11.24 -11.83
CA ALA A 177 21.40 -10.40 -11.95
C ALA A 177 21.26 -9.75 -13.34
N SER A 178 22.36 -9.53 -14.05
CA SER A 178 22.36 -9.00 -15.42
C SER A 178 21.69 -9.90 -16.44
N SER A 179 21.64 -11.23 -16.18
CA SER A 179 20.95 -12.21 -17.04
C SER A 179 19.51 -12.51 -16.60
N MET A 180 19.06 -11.99 -15.45
CA MET A 180 17.73 -12.25 -14.91
C MET A 180 16.65 -11.42 -15.59
N VAL A 181 15.52 -12.05 -15.85
CA VAL A 181 14.37 -11.41 -16.52
C VAL A 181 13.13 -11.39 -15.63
N VAL A 182 12.46 -10.24 -15.62
CA VAL A 182 11.13 -10.03 -15.04
C VAL A 182 10.13 -9.83 -16.17
N TYR A 183 8.97 -10.48 -16.06
CA TYR A 183 7.86 -10.35 -17.00
C TYR A 183 6.66 -9.76 -16.29
N THR A 184 5.95 -8.87 -16.95
CA THR A 184 4.66 -8.33 -16.48
C THR A 184 3.86 -7.80 -17.67
N SER A 185 2.55 -7.55 -17.50
CA SER A 185 1.77 -6.98 -18.59
C SER A 185 2.09 -5.50 -18.79
N SER A 186 1.85 -5.00 -20.02
CA SER A 186 1.96 -3.57 -20.32
C SER A 186 0.96 -2.69 -19.55
N GLN A 187 -0.06 -3.29 -18.92
CA GLN A 187 -1.06 -2.63 -18.10
C GLN A 187 -0.81 -2.77 -16.60
N ALA A 188 0.18 -3.55 -16.20
CA ALA A 188 0.54 -3.70 -14.80
C ALA A 188 0.98 -2.37 -14.18
N HIS A 189 0.75 -2.23 -12.87
CA HIS A 189 1.20 -1.05 -12.15
C HIS A 189 2.71 -0.87 -12.24
N SER A 190 3.17 0.37 -12.42
CA SER A 190 4.58 0.73 -12.61
C SER A 190 5.52 0.29 -11.46
N SER A 191 4.97 -0.12 -10.32
CA SER A 191 5.76 -0.65 -9.20
C SER A 191 6.57 -1.89 -9.56
N ILE A 192 6.05 -2.76 -10.45
CA ILE A 192 6.78 -3.97 -10.89
C ILE A 192 8.01 -3.56 -11.67
N GLU A 193 7.86 -2.71 -12.69
CA GLU A 193 8.99 -2.24 -13.49
C GLU A 193 10.01 -1.45 -12.66
N LYS A 194 9.54 -0.52 -11.82
CA LYS A 194 10.41 0.25 -10.92
C LYS A 194 11.12 -0.64 -9.90
N GLY A 195 10.37 -1.56 -9.27
CA GLY A 195 10.92 -2.52 -8.31
C GLY A 195 11.98 -3.44 -8.93
N ALA A 196 11.75 -3.91 -10.16
CA ALA A 196 12.73 -4.72 -10.89
C ALA A 196 14.04 -3.95 -11.18
N ARG A 197 13.94 -2.68 -11.58
CA ARG A 197 15.10 -1.80 -11.77
C ARG A 197 15.86 -1.57 -10.47
N ILE A 198 15.15 -1.26 -9.38
CA ILE A 198 15.74 -1.06 -8.04
C ILE A 198 16.40 -2.35 -7.54
N ALA A 199 15.74 -3.50 -7.74
CA ALA A 199 16.29 -4.80 -7.38
C ALA A 199 17.47 -5.23 -8.27
N GLY A 200 17.78 -4.52 -9.36
CA GLY A 200 18.94 -4.75 -10.19
C GLY A 200 18.78 -5.90 -11.19
N TYR A 201 17.57 -6.19 -11.64
CA TYR A 201 17.34 -7.11 -12.75
C TYR A 201 17.87 -6.54 -14.06
N GLY A 202 18.54 -7.39 -14.86
CA GLY A 202 19.09 -6.98 -16.16
C GLY A 202 18.04 -6.73 -17.22
N HIS A 203 16.94 -7.46 -17.17
CA HIS A 203 15.91 -7.42 -18.21
C HIS A 203 14.50 -7.35 -17.64
N ILE A 204 13.65 -6.58 -18.32
CA ILE A 204 12.20 -6.46 -18.02
C ILE A 204 11.45 -6.59 -19.34
N ARG A 205 10.43 -7.45 -19.38
CA ARG A 205 9.56 -7.67 -20.54
C ARG A 205 8.15 -7.21 -20.22
N LEU A 206 7.65 -6.27 -20.99
CA LEU A 206 6.25 -5.85 -20.96
C LEU A 206 5.48 -6.69 -21.98
N ILE A 207 4.69 -7.61 -21.46
CA ILE A 207 3.90 -8.54 -22.28
C ILE A 207 2.64 -7.84 -22.79
N GLU A 208 2.27 -8.10 -24.02
CA GLU A 208 1.07 -7.57 -24.64
C GLU A 208 -0.21 -8.05 -23.92
N VAL A 209 -1.25 -7.26 -24.03
CA VAL A 209 -2.56 -7.56 -23.48
C VAL A 209 -3.62 -7.73 -24.58
N ASP A 210 -4.66 -8.46 -24.26
CA ASP A 210 -5.82 -8.65 -25.12
C ASP A 210 -6.78 -7.45 -25.11
N THR A 211 -7.94 -7.59 -25.75
CA THR A 211 -9.01 -6.56 -25.79
C THR A 211 -9.62 -6.27 -24.40
N ASN A 212 -9.48 -7.20 -23.44
CA ASN A 212 -9.92 -7.04 -22.06
C ASN A 212 -8.81 -6.46 -21.16
N GLN A 213 -7.68 -6.08 -21.77
CA GLN A 213 -6.51 -5.56 -21.06
C GLN A 213 -5.85 -6.58 -20.12
N ALA A 214 -6.06 -7.87 -20.39
CA ALA A 214 -5.44 -8.99 -19.67
C ALA A 214 -4.17 -9.47 -20.40
N MET A 215 -3.15 -9.92 -19.66
CA MET A 215 -1.94 -10.49 -20.24
C MET A 215 -2.24 -11.66 -21.16
N VAL A 216 -1.63 -11.70 -22.34
CA VAL A 216 -1.76 -12.81 -23.29
C VAL A 216 -0.78 -13.92 -22.93
N PRO A 217 -1.25 -15.11 -22.44
CA PRO A 217 -0.35 -16.18 -21.98
C PRO A 217 0.61 -16.69 -23.05
N SER A 218 0.14 -16.81 -24.31
CA SER A 218 0.99 -17.24 -25.41
C SER A 218 2.12 -16.26 -25.75
N ALA A 219 1.89 -14.97 -25.54
CA ALA A 219 2.94 -13.95 -25.70
C ALA A 219 3.98 -14.04 -24.56
N LEU A 220 3.52 -14.29 -23.33
CA LEU A 220 4.42 -14.56 -22.20
C LEU A 220 5.27 -15.80 -22.45
N GLU A 221 4.67 -16.92 -22.87
CA GLU A 221 5.38 -18.16 -23.19
C GLU A 221 6.43 -17.92 -24.29
N ALA A 222 6.07 -17.22 -25.35
CA ALA A 222 7.00 -16.89 -26.43
C ALA A 222 8.16 -16.03 -25.94
N ALA A 223 7.90 -15.03 -25.10
CA ALA A 223 8.94 -14.18 -24.52
C ALA A 223 9.91 -14.99 -23.63
N ILE A 224 9.37 -15.86 -22.77
CA ILE A 224 10.18 -16.75 -21.92
C ILE A 224 11.07 -17.66 -22.76
N ARG A 225 10.52 -18.31 -23.80
CA ARG A 225 11.31 -19.19 -24.70
C ARG A 225 12.43 -18.43 -25.40
N ASN A 226 12.15 -17.26 -25.95
CA ASN A 226 13.13 -16.43 -26.63
C ASN A 226 14.27 -15.99 -25.68
N ASP A 227 13.95 -15.67 -24.43
CA ASP A 227 14.94 -15.29 -23.43
C ASP A 227 15.81 -16.50 -23.02
N LEU A 228 15.21 -17.67 -22.83
CA LEU A 228 15.94 -18.92 -22.56
C LEU A 228 16.90 -19.28 -23.72
N ASP A 229 16.45 -19.18 -24.96
CA ASP A 229 17.27 -19.44 -26.17
C ASP A 229 18.41 -18.42 -26.30
N SER A 230 18.24 -17.23 -25.72
CA SER A 230 19.26 -16.17 -25.66
C SER A 230 20.19 -16.29 -24.44
N GLY A 231 20.06 -17.34 -23.64
CA GLY A 231 20.89 -17.57 -22.44
C GLY A 231 20.50 -16.71 -21.24
N LEU A 232 19.34 -16.06 -21.27
CA LEU A 232 18.79 -15.30 -20.14
C LEU A 232 18.01 -16.23 -19.19
N THR A 233 17.80 -15.78 -17.97
CA THR A 233 17.14 -16.56 -16.92
C THR A 233 15.81 -15.92 -16.51
N PRO A 234 14.67 -16.50 -16.86
CA PRO A 234 13.38 -16.11 -16.31
C PRO A 234 13.32 -16.30 -14.79
N VAL A 235 12.97 -15.25 -14.04
CA VAL A 235 13.01 -15.29 -12.57
C VAL A 235 11.67 -14.90 -11.96
N PHE A 236 10.94 -13.94 -12.56
CA PHE A 236 9.74 -13.41 -11.95
C PHE A 236 8.68 -13.10 -13.00
N VAL A 237 7.44 -13.52 -12.73
CA VAL A 237 6.27 -13.11 -13.50
C VAL A 237 5.33 -12.36 -12.57
N GLY A 238 5.06 -11.07 -12.88
CA GLY A 238 4.08 -10.25 -12.17
C GLY A 238 2.76 -10.22 -12.92
N ALA A 239 1.79 -11.01 -12.48
CA ALA A 239 0.43 -10.99 -12.98
C ALA A 239 -0.48 -10.17 -12.06
N ALA A 240 -1.48 -9.49 -12.61
CA ALA A 240 -2.38 -8.62 -11.88
C ALA A 240 -3.81 -9.14 -11.90
N VAL A 241 -4.47 -9.12 -10.75
CA VAL A 241 -5.90 -9.41 -10.61
C VAL A 241 -6.62 -8.10 -10.35
N GLY A 242 -6.93 -7.38 -11.44
CA GLY A 242 -7.40 -6.01 -11.45
C GLY A 242 -6.25 -5.01 -11.56
N THR A 243 -5.81 -4.69 -12.80
CA THR A 243 -4.79 -3.67 -13.04
C THR A 243 -5.26 -2.28 -12.61
N THR A 244 -4.38 -1.45 -12.08
CA THR A 244 -4.72 -0.13 -11.51
C THR A 244 -5.36 0.83 -12.52
N GLY A 245 -4.96 0.75 -13.77
CA GLY A 245 -5.45 1.68 -14.81
C GLY A 245 -6.70 1.19 -15.54
N THR A 246 -6.83 -0.11 -15.79
CA THR A 246 -7.84 -0.68 -16.69
C THR A 246 -8.70 -1.75 -16.05
N THR A 247 -8.40 -2.16 -14.80
CA THR A 247 -9.05 -3.27 -14.10
C THR A 247 -8.94 -4.63 -14.82
N GLY A 248 -8.03 -4.77 -15.77
CA GLY A 248 -7.77 -6.04 -16.48
C GLY A 248 -7.34 -7.13 -15.50
N VAL A 249 -7.87 -8.34 -15.69
CA VAL A 249 -7.58 -9.50 -14.83
C VAL A 249 -6.76 -10.50 -15.64
N ASP A 250 -5.52 -10.68 -15.27
CA ASP A 250 -4.64 -11.63 -15.94
C ASP A 250 -5.08 -13.08 -15.66
N PRO A 251 -5.00 -13.98 -16.65
CA PRO A 251 -5.44 -15.36 -16.51
C PRO A 251 -4.41 -16.18 -15.71
N ILE A 252 -4.46 -16.06 -14.38
CA ILE A 252 -3.48 -16.61 -13.43
C ILE A 252 -3.25 -18.12 -13.62
N ARG A 253 -4.31 -18.88 -13.95
CA ARG A 253 -4.20 -20.33 -14.14
C ARG A 253 -3.35 -20.68 -15.34
N GLU A 254 -3.57 -20.01 -16.48
CA GLU A 254 -2.85 -20.23 -17.73
C GLU A 254 -1.40 -19.72 -17.64
N ILE A 255 -1.17 -18.66 -16.85
CA ILE A 255 0.17 -18.10 -16.61
C ILE A 255 0.99 -19.02 -15.70
N GLY A 256 0.36 -19.71 -14.76
CA GLY A 256 1.02 -20.55 -13.76
C GLY A 256 1.33 -21.99 -14.20
N VAL A 257 0.99 -22.38 -15.44
CA VAL A 257 1.26 -23.71 -16.03
C VAL A 257 2.53 -23.65 -16.83
#